data_4aa0b91626be445d7c63d84ea5bb10d6
#
_entry.id   4aa0b91626be445d7c63d84ea5bb10d6
#
_cell.length_a   1.000
_cell.length_b   1.000
_cell.length_c   1.000
_cell.angle_alpha   90.00
_cell.angle_beta   90.00
_cell.angle_gamma   90.00
#
_symmetry.space_group_name_H-M   'P 1'
#
loop_
_entity.id
_entity.type
_entity.pdbx_description
1 polymer ?
#
loop_
_entity_poly.entity_id
_entity_poly.type
_entity_poly.pdbx_seq_one_letter_code
_entity_poly.pdbx_strand_id
1 'polypeptide(L)'
;MRLKTQVLIIVAASLVSLVVMGGFGLYTMRQSMYDERHAQINQLLDFADSQLQYFYSLEKSGTLSREEAQARAKEAIGAQRQGNNYYFIRTLNDDNFVYHPVASRVGKPDDGGRQPDGRTTAQINRDELAKSTDNKALVMITTAKPNDPSKVLYPKLNGVLKFEPWGWMPGTGFFVDDIETAFQKKAMIFLGVAAVLVALVGLLVFKMRSDILKQLGGEPKEAADSLRQIAGGDLGVTIVVKEGDTSSLMASLKQMQLKLNNITSTIQENSAALSTQVAQFDRAAKTYVEVKTEDAFAELMRTVNRLGRVSDILGKSIARFRL
;
A
#
# COMPACT_ATOMS: atom_id res chain seq x y z
N MET A 1 4.98 21.99 -9.70
CA MET A 1 4.70 20.63 -10.22
C MET A 1 3.32 20.63 -10.87
N ARG A 2 3.15 19.89 -11.98
CA ARG A 2 1.83 19.75 -12.62
C ARG A 2 0.91 18.92 -11.71
N LEU A 3 -0.39 19.22 -11.68
CA LEU A 3 -1.39 18.47 -10.89
C LEU A 3 -1.30 16.96 -11.13
N LYS A 4 -1.06 16.54 -12.38
CA LYS A 4 -0.80 15.14 -12.75
C LYS A 4 0.27 14.49 -11.91
N THR A 5 1.42 15.16 -11.73
CA THR A 5 2.58 14.62 -11.03
C THR A 5 2.31 14.50 -9.53
N GLN A 6 1.63 15.46 -8.93
CA GLN A 6 1.28 15.43 -7.50
C GLN A 6 0.32 14.28 -7.19
N VAL A 7 -0.74 14.13 -7.98
CA VAL A 7 -1.72 13.05 -7.83
C VAL A 7 -1.05 11.68 -8.02
N LEU A 8 -0.20 11.54 -9.04
CA LEU A 8 0.52 10.29 -9.31
C LEU A 8 1.46 9.91 -8.16
N ILE A 9 2.15 10.88 -7.55
CA ILE A 9 3.02 10.63 -6.38
C ILE A 9 2.20 10.14 -5.19
N ILE A 10 1.06 10.77 -4.89
CA ILE A 10 0.19 10.37 -3.77
C ILE A 10 -0.32 8.93 -3.98
N VAL A 11 -0.79 8.62 -5.18
CA VAL A 11 -1.26 7.27 -5.53
C VAL A 11 -0.14 6.26 -5.44
N ALA A 12 1.04 6.57 -6.01
CA ALA A 12 2.19 5.68 -5.95
C ALA A 12 2.65 5.44 -4.50
N ALA A 13 2.72 6.49 -3.66
CA ALA A 13 3.07 6.36 -2.25
C ALA A 13 2.07 5.50 -1.48
N SER A 14 0.77 5.68 -1.74
CA SER A 14 -0.29 4.87 -1.12
C SER A 14 -0.20 3.40 -1.53
N LEU A 15 0.09 3.12 -2.80
CA LEU A 15 0.28 1.76 -3.31
C LEU A 15 1.52 1.08 -2.72
N VAL A 16 2.65 1.80 -2.65
CA VAL A 16 3.87 1.30 -2.01
C VAL A 16 3.60 0.96 -0.55
N SER A 17 2.92 1.85 0.19
CA SER A 17 2.56 1.61 1.59
C SER A 17 1.68 0.37 1.76
N LEU A 18 0.70 0.17 0.89
CA LEU A 18 -0.18 -1.00 0.91
C LEU A 18 0.60 -2.30 0.65
N VAL A 19 1.51 -2.30 -0.34
CA VAL A 19 2.35 -3.47 -0.66
C VAL A 19 3.31 -3.80 0.49
N VAL A 20 3.95 -2.79 1.08
CA VAL A 20 4.87 -2.98 2.21
C VAL A 20 4.12 -3.53 3.42
N MET A 21 2.97 -2.93 3.77
CA MET A 21 2.16 -3.36 4.92
C MET A 21 1.61 -4.78 4.72
N GLY A 22 1.13 -5.09 3.52
CA GLY A 22 0.62 -6.42 3.21
C GLY A 22 1.72 -7.49 3.16
N GLY A 23 2.86 -7.18 2.57
CA GLY A 23 4.02 -8.05 2.57
C GLY A 23 4.53 -8.35 3.97
N PHE A 24 4.61 -7.32 4.83
CA PHE A 24 4.95 -7.49 6.24
C PHE A 24 3.92 -8.35 6.99
N GLY A 25 2.62 -8.11 6.76
CA GLY A 25 1.56 -8.91 7.35
C GLY A 25 1.60 -10.39 6.93
N LEU A 26 1.86 -10.66 5.66
CA LEU A 26 2.04 -12.03 5.16
C LEU A 26 3.28 -12.71 5.75
N TYR A 27 4.39 -11.98 5.85
CA TYR A 27 5.62 -12.47 6.46
C TYR A 27 5.42 -12.84 7.94
N THR A 28 4.86 -11.93 8.73
CA THR A 28 4.59 -12.16 10.16
C THR A 28 3.60 -13.31 10.39
N MET A 29 2.58 -13.41 9.54
CA MET A 29 1.64 -14.53 9.60
C MET A 29 2.34 -15.87 9.34
N ARG A 30 3.19 -15.95 8.30
CA ARG A 30 3.94 -17.19 8.02
C ARG A 30 4.85 -17.55 9.18
N GLN A 31 5.58 -16.58 9.74
CA GLN A 31 6.45 -16.80 10.90
C GLN A 31 5.64 -17.30 12.09
N SER A 32 4.51 -16.68 12.41
CA SER A 32 3.63 -17.10 13.51
C SER A 32 3.13 -18.55 13.34
N MET A 33 2.83 -18.99 12.12
CA MET A 33 2.42 -20.38 11.88
C MET A 33 3.55 -21.39 12.19
N TYR A 34 4.80 -21.04 11.86
CA TYR A 34 5.94 -21.87 12.21
C TYR A 34 6.21 -21.85 13.71
N ASP A 35 6.16 -20.70 14.37
CA ASP A 35 6.36 -20.55 15.82
C ASP A 35 5.30 -21.34 16.60
N GLU A 36 4.04 -21.34 16.13
CA GLU A 36 2.99 -22.17 16.69
C GLU A 36 3.29 -23.66 16.56
N ARG A 37 3.79 -24.11 15.40
CA ARG A 37 4.22 -25.52 15.22
C ARG A 37 5.40 -25.89 16.13
N HIS A 38 6.36 -24.99 16.30
CA HIS A 38 7.46 -25.19 17.27
C HIS A 38 6.94 -25.33 18.68
N ALA A 39 6.05 -24.46 19.11
CA ALA A 39 5.45 -24.54 20.45
C ALA A 39 4.64 -25.83 20.65
N GLN A 40 3.83 -26.24 19.67
CA GLN A 40 3.06 -27.49 19.72
C GLN A 40 3.98 -28.72 19.83
N ILE A 41 5.08 -28.79 19.07
CA ILE A 41 6.02 -29.90 19.13
C ILE A 41 6.69 -29.93 20.50
N ASN A 42 7.17 -28.80 21.01
CA ASN A 42 7.79 -28.73 22.34
C ASN A 42 6.83 -29.23 23.43
N GLN A 43 5.57 -28.81 23.40
CA GLN A 43 4.54 -29.28 24.34
C GLN A 43 4.33 -30.80 24.22
N LEU A 44 4.30 -31.36 23.03
CA LEU A 44 4.18 -32.80 22.81
C LEU A 44 5.43 -33.55 23.36
N LEU A 45 6.62 -33.01 23.17
CA LEU A 45 7.84 -33.59 23.73
C LEU A 45 7.84 -33.54 25.26
N ASP A 46 7.33 -32.45 25.88
CA ASP A 46 7.17 -32.34 27.34
C ASP A 46 6.20 -33.40 27.86
N PHE A 47 5.11 -33.66 27.20
CA PHE A 47 4.19 -34.74 27.56
C PHE A 47 4.84 -36.11 27.42
N ALA A 48 5.61 -36.35 26.36
CA ALA A 48 6.33 -37.61 26.21
C ALA A 48 7.38 -37.79 27.27
N ASP A 49 8.16 -36.74 27.63
CA ASP A 49 9.12 -36.78 28.73
C ASP A 49 8.44 -37.10 30.03
N SER A 50 7.38 -36.41 30.38
CA SER A 50 6.60 -36.63 31.61
C SER A 50 6.12 -38.10 31.74
N GLN A 51 5.65 -38.67 30.61
CA GLN A 51 5.25 -40.09 30.61
C GLN A 51 6.43 -41.04 30.79
N LEU A 52 7.56 -40.77 30.10
CA LEU A 52 8.77 -41.57 30.27
C LEU A 52 9.30 -41.49 31.69
N GLN A 53 9.34 -40.33 32.30
CA GLN A 53 9.74 -40.12 33.68
C GLN A 53 8.83 -40.89 34.67
N TYR A 54 7.52 -40.88 34.41
CA TYR A 54 6.56 -41.63 35.22
C TYR A 54 6.85 -43.14 35.19
N PHE A 55 6.98 -43.76 34.03
CA PHE A 55 7.26 -45.19 33.92
C PHE A 55 8.67 -45.54 34.45
N TYR A 56 9.65 -44.65 34.24
CA TYR A 56 10.97 -44.82 34.82
C TYR A 56 10.94 -44.74 36.37
N SER A 57 10.08 -43.93 36.94
CA SER A 57 9.89 -43.87 38.40
C SER A 57 9.33 -45.19 38.95
N LEU A 58 8.45 -45.85 38.21
CA LEU A 58 7.90 -47.18 38.59
C LEU A 58 8.96 -48.29 38.47
N GLU A 59 9.89 -48.21 37.52
CA GLU A 59 11.08 -49.09 37.45
C GLU A 59 11.98 -48.86 38.68
N LYS A 60 12.33 -47.60 38.95
CA LYS A 60 13.18 -47.24 40.10
C LYS A 60 12.62 -47.65 41.47
N SER A 61 11.30 -47.61 41.61
CA SER A 61 10.64 -48.06 42.85
C SER A 61 10.49 -49.57 42.94
N GLY A 62 10.87 -50.34 41.90
CA GLY A 62 10.69 -51.77 41.83
C GLY A 62 9.22 -52.22 41.61
N THR A 63 8.33 -51.28 41.31
CA THR A 63 6.90 -51.57 41.00
C THR A 63 6.74 -52.31 39.66
N LEU A 64 7.59 -51.97 38.70
CA LEU A 64 7.66 -52.63 37.41
C LEU A 64 9.10 -53.09 37.12
N SER A 65 9.25 -54.16 36.37
CA SER A 65 10.55 -54.45 35.76
C SER A 65 10.87 -53.40 34.69
N ARG A 66 12.13 -53.32 34.29
CA ARG A 66 12.56 -52.40 33.23
C ARG A 66 11.83 -52.69 31.91
N GLU A 67 11.70 -53.97 31.57
CA GLU A 67 11.04 -54.44 30.37
C GLU A 67 9.55 -54.05 30.40
N GLU A 68 8.85 -54.22 31.53
CA GLU A 68 7.45 -53.82 31.68
C GLU A 68 7.27 -52.31 31.64
N ALA A 69 8.12 -51.54 32.32
CA ALA A 69 8.09 -50.09 32.32
C ALA A 69 8.27 -49.54 30.89
N GLN A 70 9.26 -50.07 30.19
CA GLN A 70 9.51 -49.69 28.77
C GLN A 70 8.38 -50.11 27.82
N ALA A 71 7.77 -51.30 28.03
CA ALA A 71 6.64 -51.75 27.23
C ALA A 71 5.42 -50.83 27.40
N ARG A 72 5.07 -50.51 28.64
CA ARG A 72 3.94 -49.59 28.95
C ARG A 72 4.20 -48.16 28.45
N ALA A 73 5.42 -47.68 28.58
CA ALA A 73 5.79 -46.37 28.03
C ALA A 73 5.64 -46.30 26.52
N LYS A 74 6.07 -47.34 25.81
CA LYS A 74 5.90 -47.44 24.33
C LYS A 74 4.42 -47.45 23.93
N GLU A 75 3.60 -48.22 24.66
CA GLU A 75 2.17 -48.30 24.44
C GLU A 75 1.49 -46.94 24.66
N ALA A 76 1.77 -46.30 25.81
CA ALA A 76 1.17 -44.99 26.16
C ALA A 76 1.55 -43.90 25.18
N ILE A 77 2.82 -43.78 24.78
CA ILE A 77 3.27 -42.80 23.78
C ILE A 77 2.71 -43.16 22.39
N GLY A 78 2.72 -44.43 22.05
CA GLY A 78 2.26 -44.91 20.76
C GLY A 78 0.75 -44.75 20.51
N ALA A 79 -0.05 -44.77 21.58
CA ALA A 79 -1.48 -44.51 21.51
C ALA A 79 -1.83 -43.06 21.11
N GLN A 80 -0.87 -42.15 21.34
CA GLN A 80 -1.05 -40.71 20.96
C GLN A 80 -0.80 -40.51 19.47
N ARG A 81 -1.76 -40.85 18.65
CA ARG A 81 -1.71 -40.72 17.19
C ARG A 81 -2.92 -39.98 16.66
N GLN A 82 -2.70 -39.02 15.77
CA GLN A 82 -3.76 -38.30 15.07
C GLN A 82 -3.39 -38.12 13.59
N GLY A 83 -4.02 -38.88 12.72
CA GLY A 83 -3.76 -38.84 11.29
C GLY A 83 -2.31 -39.20 10.96
N ASN A 84 -1.61 -38.26 10.34
CA ASN A 84 -0.19 -38.39 9.97
C ASN A 84 0.77 -37.95 11.10
N ASN A 85 0.22 -37.49 12.23
CA ASN A 85 1.01 -37.09 13.37
C ASN A 85 1.14 -38.26 14.34
N TYR A 86 2.34 -38.61 14.70
CA TYR A 86 2.64 -39.77 15.52
C TYR A 86 3.97 -39.59 16.22
N TYR A 87 4.14 -40.34 17.33
CA TYR A 87 5.43 -40.50 17.97
C TYR A 87 6.21 -41.67 17.40
N PHE A 88 7.50 -41.54 17.41
CA PHE A 88 8.46 -42.62 17.23
C PHE A 88 9.45 -42.60 18.37
N ILE A 89 10.11 -43.72 18.66
CA ILE A 89 11.19 -43.81 19.64
C ILE A 89 12.34 -44.53 18.95
N ARG A 90 13.55 -43.96 19.05
CA ARG A 90 14.79 -44.54 18.59
C ARG A 90 15.75 -44.77 19.77
N THR A 91 16.73 -45.63 19.55
CA THR A 91 17.91 -45.68 20.43
C THR A 91 18.79 -44.45 20.16
N LEU A 92 19.47 -43.95 21.20
CA LEU A 92 20.39 -42.81 21.07
C LEU A 92 21.66 -43.18 20.27
N ASN A 93 22.13 -44.46 20.39
CA ASN A 93 23.42 -44.87 19.85
C ASN A 93 23.33 -45.43 18.42
N ASP A 94 22.37 -46.34 18.21
CA ASP A 94 22.32 -47.16 16.98
C ASP A 94 21.23 -46.73 15.99
N ASP A 95 20.46 -45.69 16.31
CA ASP A 95 19.32 -45.18 15.55
C ASP A 95 18.23 -46.21 15.21
N ASN A 96 18.22 -47.36 15.89
CA ASN A 96 17.20 -48.35 15.71
C ASN A 96 15.87 -47.89 16.25
N PHE A 97 14.79 -48.11 15.54
CA PHE A 97 13.46 -47.80 16.05
C PHE A 97 13.06 -48.79 17.16
N VAL A 98 12.90 -48.26 18.37
CA VAL A 98 12.31 -48.96 19.50
C VAL A 98 10.77 -48.98 19.37
N TYR A 99 10.21 -47.92 18.81
CA TYR A 99 8.80 -47.81 18.44
C TYR A 99 8.63 -46.97 17.19
N HIS A 100 7.77 -47.45 16.28
CA HIS A 100 7.30 -46.73 15.11
C HIS A 100 5.91 -47.21 14.72
N PRO A 101 4.96 -46.35 14.25
CA PRO A 101 3.63 -46.76 13.81
C PRO A 101 3.64 -47.78 12.68
N VAL A 102 4.66 -47.76 11.83
CA VAL A 102 4.91 -48.78 10.80
C VAL A 102 5.74 -49.88 11.41
N ALA A 103 5.11 -51.00 11.76
CA ALA A 103 5.74 -52.12 12.48
C ALA A 103 6.99 -52.65 11.82
N SER A 104 7.05 -52.66 10.48
CA SER A 104 8.20 -53.17 9.71
C SER A 104 9.51 -52.37 9.89
N ARG A 105 9.42 -51.16 10.49
CA ARG A 105 10.57 -50.30 10.85
C ARG A 105 11.16 -50.60 12.23
N VAL A 106 10.38 -51.20 13.13
CA VAL A 106 10.82 -51.51 14.48
C VAL A 106 12.00 -52.49 14.44
N GLY A 107 13.03 -52.26 15.25
CA GLY A 107 14.25 -53.05 15.31
C GLY A 107 15.27 -52.81 14.20
N LYS A 108 14.96 -51.85 13.29
CA LYS A 108 15.85 -51.50 12.17
C LYS A 108 16.34 -50.07 12.32
N PRO A 109 17.55 -49.74 11.82
CA PRO A 109 17.99 -48.38 11.71
C PRO A 109 17.11 -47.60 10.74
N ASP A 110 17.05 -46.32 10.95
CA ASP A 110 16.31 -45.45 10.05
C ASP A 110 17.07 -45.24 8.74
N ASP A 111 16.60 -45.94 7.71
CA ASP A 111 17.03 -45.75 6.32
C ASP A 111 16.23 -44.67 5.59
N GLY A 112 15.48 -43.82 6.33
CA GLY A 112 14.49 -42.87 5.84
C GLY A 112 14.94 -41.81 4.84
N GLY A 113 15.95 -42.17 4.05
CA GLY A 113 16.52 -41.37 3.01
C GLY A 113 17.59 -40.41 3.51
N ARG A 114 18.42 -39.95 2.60
CA ARG A 114 19.38 -38.89 2.86
C ARG A 114 18.71 -37.53 2.63
N GLN A 115 18.96 -36.63 3.55
CA GLN A 115 18.58 -35.24 3.37
C GLN A 115 19.44 -34.56 2.29
N PRO A 116 19.06 -33.35 1.81
CA PRO A 116 19.83 -32.68 0.73
C PRO A 116 21.30 -32.44 1.06
N ASP A 117 21.67 -32.37 2.35
CA ASP A 117 23.06 -32.24 2.83
C ASP A 117 23.82 -33.59 2.92
N GLY A 118 23.18 -34.67 2.54
CA GLY A 118 23.75 -36.02 2.54
C GLY A 118 23.66 -36.79 3.86
N ARG A 119 23.26 -36.13 4.97
CA ARG A 119 23.05 -36.77 6.28
C ARG A 119 21.74 -37.54 6.34
N THR A 120 21.69 -38.55 7.20
CA THR A 120 20.41 -39.20 7.54
C THR A 120 19.61 -38.32 8.53
N THR A 121 18.30 -38.50 8.58
CA THR A 121 17.45 -37.85 9.59
C THR A 121 17.93 -38.09 11.02
N ALA A 122 18.40 -39.33 11.29
CA ALA A 122 18.92 -39.69 12.60
C ALA A 122 20.20 -38.92 12.95
N GLN A 123 21.13 -38.79 11.99
CA GLN A 123 22.34 -37.98 12.19
C GLN A 123 21.99 -36.51 12.51
N ILE A 124 21.07 -35.91 11.74
CA ILE A 124 20.65 -34.51 11.99
C ILE A 124 20.03 -34.35 13.36
N ASN A 125 19.13 -35.25 13.78
CA ASN A 125 18.52 -35.22 15.10
C ASN A 125 19.57 -35.28 16.22
N ARG A 126 20.56 -36.17 16.12
CA ARG A 126 21.64 -36.30 17.11
C ARG A 126 22.54 -35.06 17.15
N ASP A 127 22.93 -34.57 15.98
CA ASP A 127 23.78 -33.37 15.86
C ASP A 127 23.11 -32.16 16.53
N GLU A 128 21.80 -31.99 16.33
CA GLU A 128 21.06 -30.90 16.95
C GLU A 128 20.80 -31.11 18.44
N LEU A 129 20.49 -32.35 18.86
CA LEU A 129 20.41 -32.69 20.31
C LEU A 129 21.72 -32.46 21.04
N ALA A 130 22.87 -32.72 20.39
CA ALA A 130 24.17 -32.48 21.02
C ALA A 130 24.47 -30.99 21.25
N LYS A 131 23.83 -30.10 20.52
CA LYS A 131 23.94 -28.63 20.66
C LYS A 131 22.94 -28.09 21.69
N SER A 132 21.91 -28.85 22.03
CA SER A 132 20.80 -28.41 22.84
C SER A 132 21.18 -28.45 24.34
N THR A 133 20.70 -27.51 25.10
CA THR A 133 20.87 -27.38 26.55
C THR A 133 19.69 -27.93 27.34
N ASP A 134 18.55 -28.16 26.71
CA ASP A 134 17.29 -28.63 27.33
C ASP A 134 16.90 -30.05 26.90
N ASN A 135 17.85 -30.82 26.35
CA ASN A 135 17.63 -32.19 25.87
C ASN A 135 16.58 -32.30 24.73
N LYS A 136 16.22 -31.23 24.05
CA LYS A 136 15.28 -31.22 22.95
C LYS A 136 15.91 -30.59 21.73
N ALA A 137 15.54 -31.05 20.56
CA ALA A 137 15.92 -30.41 19.29
C ALA A 137 14.76 -30.40 18.33
N LEU A 138 14.65 -29.31 17.56
CA LEU A 138 13.69 -29.14 16.48
C LEU A 138 14.46 -29.03 15.17
N VAL A 139 14.12 -29.86 14.20
CA VAL A 139 14.80 -29.90 12.90
C VAL A 139 13.83 -29.98 11.75
N MET A 140 14.15 -29.29 10.68
CA MET A 140 13.40 -29.42 9.42
C MET A 140 13.99 -30.56 8.61
N ILE A 141 13.18 -31.54 8.28
CA ILE A 141 13.55 -32.69 7.45
C ILE A 141 12.59 -32.84 6.28
N THR A 142 12.96 -33.64 5.29
CA THR A 142 12.06 -34.09 4.24
C THR A 142 11.79 -35.58 4.39
N THR A 143 10.52 -35.99 4.33
CA THR A 143 10.14 -37.39 4.46
C THR A 143 8.81 -37.66 3.79
N ALA A 144 8.57 -38.92 3.40
CA ALA A 144 7.28 -39.33 2.86
C ALA A 144 6.22 -39.43 3.98
N LYS A 145 4.97 -39.07 3.67
CA LYS A 145 3.84 -39.30 4.58
C LYS A 145 3.57 -40.81 4.70
N PRO A 146 3.25 -41.33 5.89
CA PRO A 146 3.09 -42.77 6.12
C PRO A 146 2.08 -43.46 5.22
N ASN A 147 1.04 -42.75 4.81
CA ASN A 147 -0.07 -43.29 4.02
C ASN A 147 -0.10 -42.79 2.59
N ASP A 148 0.99 -42.16 2.11
CA ASP A 148 1.09 -41.66 0.74
C ASP A 148 1.79 -42.72 -0.16
N PRO A 149 1.06 -43.38 -1.06
CA PRO A 149 1.64 -44.38 -1.95
C PRO A 149 2.61 -43.77 -2.99
N SER A 150 2.53 -42.47 -3.24
CA SER A 150 3.37 -41.75 -4.18
C SER A 150 4.82 -41.62 -3.70
N LYS A 151 5.08 -41.82 -2.40
CA LYS A 151 6.38 -41.63 -1.74
C LYS A 151 6.98 -40.24 -1.98
N VAL A 152 6.17 -39.26 -2.28
CA VAL A 152 6.63 -37.86 -2.41
C VAL A 152 7.16 -37.40 -1.06
N LEU A 153 8.30 -36.71 -1.08
CA LEU A 153 8.92 -36.14 0.11
C LEU A 153 8.29 -34.78 0.41
N TYR A 154 7.81 -34.64 1.65
CA TYR A 154 7.22 -33.41 2.16
C TYR A 154 8.09 -32.84 3.28
N PRO A 155 8.18 -31.51 3.42
CA PRO A 155 8.85 -30.89 4.55
C PRO A 155 8.10 -31.21 5.85
N LYS A 156 8.85 -31.67 6.84
CA LYS A 156 8.36 -32.01 8.16
C LYS A 156 9.21 -31.32 9.23
N LEU A 157 8.58 -30.55 10.09
CA LEU A 157 9.21 -30.06 11.30
C LEU A 157 9.18 -31.20 12.31
N ASN A 158 10.35 -31.72 12.64
CA ASN A 158 10.57 -32.86 13.52
C ASN A 158 11.14 -32.39 14.85
N GLY A 159 10.58 -32.85 15.94
CA GLY A 159 11.13 -32.62 17.28
C GLY A 159 11.57 -33.93 17.90
N VAL A 160 12.65 -33.90 18.60
CA VAL A 160 13.22 -35.05 19.33
C VAL A 160 13.62 -34.65 20.72
N LEU A 161 13.58 -35.63 21.64
CA LEU A 161 13.95 -35.50 23.07
C LEU A 161 14.99 -36.55 23.40
N LYS A 162 15.97 -36.21 24.23
CA LYS A 162 16.95 -37.14 24.78
C LYS A 162 16.47 -37.66 26.13
N PHE A 163 16.20 -38.98 26.22
CA PHE A 163 15.85 -39.67 27.44
C PHE A 163 16.97 -40.64 27.83
N GLU A 164 17.91 -40.16 28.62
CA GLU A 164 19.13 -40.88 29.01
C GLU A 164 18.89 -42.19 29.77
N PRO A 165 17.90 -42.28 30.72
CA PRO A 165 17.75 -43.46 31.56
C PRO A 165 17.61 -44.77 30.80
N TRP A 166 16.96 -44.70 29.62
CA TRP A 166 16.76 -45.86 28.76
C TRP A 166 17.59 -45.82 27.45
N GLY A 167 18.38 -44.76 27.26
CA GLY A 167 19.10 -44.53 26.00
C GLY A 167 18.16 -44.32 24.82
N TRP A 168 17.03 -43.68 25.06
CA TRP A 168 15.97 -43.46 24.05
C TRP A 168 15.96 -42.04 23.52
N MET A 169 15.52 -41.91 22.28
CA MET A 169 15.26 -40.66 21.62
C MET A 169 13.82 -40.69 21.06
N PRO A 170 12.81 -40.37 21.90
CA PRO A 170 11.47 -40.16 21.41
C PRO A 170 11.40 -38.93 20.56
N GLY A 171 10.51 -38.93 19.55
CA GLY A 171 10.30 -37.81 18.68
C GLY A 171 8.90 -37.79 18.09
N THR A 172 8.49 -36.62 17.68
CA THR A 172 7.24 -36.36 16.96
C THR A 172 7.46 -35.24 15.96
N GLY A 173 6.47 -34.93 15.14
CA GLY A 173 6.59 -33.79 14.25
C GLY A 173 5.40 -33.64 13.31
N PHE A 174 5.29 -32.47 12.75
CA PHE A 174 4.22 -32.10 11.82
C PHE A 174 4.74 -31.88 10.42
N PHE A 175 4.01 -32.34 9.43
CA PHE A 175 4.21 -31.89 8.07
C PHE A 175 3.80 -30.43 7.95
N VAL A 176 4.59 -29.62 7.26
CA VAL A 176 4.39 -28.15 7.16
C VAL A 176 3.96 -27.72 5.76
N ASP A 177 3.62 -28.64 4.90
CA ASP A 177 3.06 -28.37 3.58
C ASP A 177 1.66 -27.72 3.66
N ASP A 178 0.93 -27.95 4.75
CA ASP A 178 -0.31 -27.24 5.09
C ASP A 178 -0.09 -25.74 5.32
N ILE A 179 1.02 -25.36 5.97
CA ILE A 179 1.40 -23.96 6.20
C ILE A 179 1.62 -23.26 4.86
N GLU A 180 2.38 -23.89 3.94
CA GLU A 180 2.67 -23.30 2.64
C GLU A 180 1.38 -23.14 1.81
N THR A 181 0.51 -24.15 1.81
CA THR A 181 -0.80 -24.11 1.13
C THR A 181 -1.71 -23.02 1.72
N ALA A 182 -1.79 -22.91 3.05
CA ALA A 182 -2.55 -21.88 3.72
C ALA A 182 -2.00 -20.48 3.44
N PHE A 183 -0.67 -20.33 3.45
CA PHE A 183 0.01 -19.09 3.10
C PHE A 183 -0.32 -18.65 1.68
N GLN A 184 -0.15 -19.54 0.68
CA GLN A 184 -0.45 -19.24 -0.72
C GLN A 184 -1.92 -18.82 -0.91
N LYS A 185 -2.86 -19.52 -0.29
CA LYS A 185 -4.28 -19.17 -0.34
C LYS A 185 -4.55 -17.77 0.23
N LYS A 186 -3.99 -17.44 1.39
CA LYS A 186 -4.15 -16.12 2.02
C LYS A 186 -3.42 -15.02 1.23
N ALA A 187 -2.25 -15.32 0.65
CA ALA A 187 -1.53 -14.40 -0.21
C ALA A 187 -2.33 -14.07 -1.49
N MET A 188 -2.94 -15.06 -2.14
CA MET A 188 -3.82 -14.82 -3.30
C MET A 188 -5.05 -13.99 -2.96
N ILE A 189 -5.69 -14.23 -1.81
CA ILE A 189 -6.82 -13.40 -1.34
C ILE A 189 -6.36 -11.96 -1.13
N PHE A 190 -5.21 -11.78 -0.44
CA PHE A 190 -4.64 -10.45 -0.22
C PHE A 190 -4.34 -9.72 -1.53
N LEU A 191 -3.71 -10.39 -2.49
CA LEU A 191 -3.42 -9.82 -3.81
C LEU A 191 -4.70 -9.45 -4.57
N GLY A 192 -5.74 -10.28 -4.49
CA GLY A 192 -7.05 -10.00 -5.08
C GLY A 192 -7.69 -8.74 -4.49
N VAL A 193 -7.73 -8.63 -3.16
CA VAL A 193 -8.26 -7.44 -2.48
C VAL A 193 -7.42 -6.20 -2.81
N ALA A 194 -6.10 -6.31 -2.81
CA ALA A 194 -5.22 -5.22 -3.17
C ALA A 194 -5.46 -4.74 -4.62
N ALA A 195 -5.63 -5.66 -5.58
CA ALA A 195 -5.91 -5.32 -6.97
C ALA A 195 -7.25 -4.57 -7.12
N VAL A 196 -8.29 -4.99 -6.40
CA VAL A 196 -9.59 -4.30 -6.39
C VAL A 196 -9.46 -2.88 -5.82
N LEU A 197 -8.75 -2.72 -4.70
CA LEU A 197 -8.51 -1.39 -4.10
C LEU A 197 -7.73 -0.47 -5.03
N VAL A 198 -6.69 -0.99 -5.69
CA VAL A 198 -5.91 -0.24 -6.69
C VAL A 198 -6.79 0.22 -7.85
N ALA A 199 -7.63 -0.66 -8.38
CA ALA A 199 -8.54 -0.33 -9.46
C ALA A 199 -9.55 0.75 -9.04
N LEU A 200 -10.11 0.65 -7.84
CA LEU A 200 -11.07 1.61 -7.29
C LEU A 200 -10.43 2.99 -7.08
N VAL A 201 -9.24 3.05 -6.48
CA VAL A 201 -8.49 4.29 -6.31
C VAL A 201 -8.14 4.90 -7.67
N GLY A 202 -7.70 4.08 -8.63
CA GLY A 202 -7.41 4.52 -10.00
C GLY A 202 -8.62 5.16 -10.68
N LEU A 203 -9.80 4.56 -10.56
CA LEU A 203 -11.06 5.10 -11.10
C LEU A 203 -11.43 6.42 -10.43
N LEU A 204 -11.33 6.52 -9.10
CA LEU A 204 -11.62 7.76 -8.38
C LEU A 204 -10.68 8.90 -8.78
N VAL A 205 -9.40 8.62 -8.91
CA VAL A 205 -8.39 9.59 -9.35
C VAL A 205 -8.65 10.05 -10.78
N PHE A 206 -8.98 9.12 -11.66
CA PHE A 206 -9.31 9.43 -13.07
C PHE A 206 -10.55 10.33 -13.15
N LYS A 207 -11.61 10.01 -12.39
CA LYS A 207 -12.83 10.82 -12.33
C LYS A 207 -12.54 12.21 -11.74
N MET A 208 -11.87 12.30 -10.60
CA MET A 208 -11.50 13.57 -9.97
C MET A 208 -10.70 14.47 -10.92
N ARG A 209 -9.71 13.90 -11.60
CA ARG A 209 -8.94 14.63 -12.61
C ARG A 209 -9.82 15.17 -13.74
N SER A 210 -10.72 14.33 -14.27
CA SER A 210 -11.64 14.74 -15.35
C SER A 210 -12.52 15.89 -14.89
N ASP A 211 -13.07 15.80 -13.68
CA ASP A 211 -13.97 16.83 -13.13
C ASP A 211 -13.24 18.17 -12.89
N ILE A 212 -12.03 18.13 -12.34
CA ILE A 212 -11.20 19.33 -12.15
C ILE A 212 -10.86 19.99 -13.49
N LEU A 213 -10.43 19.21 -14.49
CA LEU A 213 -10.10 19.75 -15.81
C LEU A 213 -11.33 20.32 -16.52
N LYS A 214 -12.52 19.75 -16.33
CA LYS A 214 -13.77 20.29 -16.85
C LYS A 214 -14.15 21.61 -16.19
N GLN A 215 -14.06 21.68 -14.84
CA GLN A 215 -14.38 22.90 -14.09
C GLN A 215 -13.41 24.05 -14.41
N LEU A 216 -12.15 23.76 -14.60
CA LEU A 216 -11.13 24.76 -14.95
C LEU A 216 -11.16 25.14 -16.44
N GLY A 217 -11.57 24.24 -17.31
CA GLY A 217 -11.51 24.44 -18.78
C GLY A 217 -10.12 24.28 -19.40
N GLY A 218 -9.09 24.00 -18.57
CA GLY A 218 -7.69 23.86 -18.94
C GLY A 218 -6.82 23.41 -17.78
N GLU A 219 -5.50 23.45 -17.92
CA GLU A 219 -4.61 23.16 -16.79
C GLU A 219 -4.62 24.31 -15.75
N PRO A 220 -4.60 24.01 -14.42
CA PRO A 220 -4.63 25.03 -13.36
C PRO A 220 -3.54 26.09 -13.51
N LYS A 221 -2.40 25.71 -14.04
CA LYS A 221 -1.28 26.61 -14.30
C LYS A 221 -1.61 27.63 -15.39
N GLU A 222 -2.24 27.19 -16.47
CA GLU A 222 -2.65 28.06 -17.58
C GLU A 222 -3.68 29.10 -17.12
N ALA A 223 -4.64 28.67 -16.28
CA ALA A 223 -5.62 29.59 -15.69
C ALA A 223 -4.94 30.63 -14.79
N ALA A 224 -4.01 30.20 -13.95
CA ALA A 224 -3.27 31.11 -13.05
C ALA A 224 -2.36 32.08 -13.81
N ASP A 225 -1.68 31.64 -14.85
CA ASP A 225 -0.81 32.47 -15.68
C ASP A 225 -1.61 33.49 -16.48
N SER A 226 -2.76 33.09 -17.09
CA SER A 226 -3.67 34.00 -17.76
C SER A 226 -4.25 35.06 -16.83
N LEU A 227 -4.67 34.64 -15.62
CA LEU A 227 -5.18 35.57 -14.59
C LEU A 227 -4.12 36.59 -14.18
N ARG A 228 -2.86 36.15 -13.99
CA ARG A 228 -1.75 37.04 -13.62
C ARG A 228 -1.44 38.06 -14.71
N GLN A 229 -1.49 37.68 -15.99
CA GLN A 229 -1.27 38.57 -17.12
C GLN A 229 -2.38 39.62 -17.20
N ILE A 230 -3.65 39.22 -17.07
CA ILE A 230 -4.79 40.13 -17.04
C ILE A 230 -4.68 41.12 -15.86
N ALA A 231 -4.35 40.60 -14.66
CA ALA A 231 -4.15 41.43 -13.47
C ALA A 231 -2.98 42.41 -13.60
N GLY A 232 -1.95 42.06 -14.38
CA GLY A 232 -0.83 42.91 -14.76
C GLY A 232 -1.16 43.97 -15.83
N GLY A 233 -2.40 43.99 -16.36
CA GLY A 233 -2.87 44.93 -17.38
C GLY A 233 -2.68 44.43 -18.83
N ASP A 234 -2.16 43.21 -19.04
CA ASP A 234 -2.08 42.64 -20.38
C ASP A 234 -3.42 42.02 -20.77
N LEU A 235 -4.24 42.81 -21.46
CA LEU A 235 -5.52 42.37 -21.99
C LEU A 235 -5.39 41.72 -23.37
N GLY A 236 -4.18 41.66 -23.97
CA GLY A 236 -3.90 41.02 -25.25
C GLY A 236 -3.64 39.50 -25.13
N VAL A 237 -3.53 38.94 -23.93
CA VAL A 237 -3.24 37.54 -23.70
C VAL A 237 -4.27 36.62 -24.39
N THR A 238 -3.80 35.54 -25.02
CA THR A 238 -4.68 34.58 -25.66
C THR A 238 -5.21 33.57 -24.69
N ILE A 239 -6.49 33.63 -24.32
CA ILE A 239 -7.16 32.63 -23.48
C ILE A 239 -7.86 31.64 -24.42
N VAL A 240 -7.33 30.39 -24.37
CA VAL A 240 -7.91 29.29 -25.18
C VAL A 240 -9.05 28.66 -24.38
N VAL A 241 -10.24 28.67 -24.92
CA VAL A 241 -11.45 28.04 -24.37
C VAL A 241 -11.93 27.00 -25.36
N LYS A 242 -12.36 25.84 -24.89
CA LYS A 242 -12.92 24.79 -25.75
C LYS A 242 -14.21 25.27 -26.42
N GLU A 243 -14.48 24.80 -27.63
CA GLU A 243 -15.70 25.09 -28.33
C GLU A 243 -16.93 24.63 -27.50
N GLY A 244 -17.90 25.52 -27.33
CA GLY A 244 -19.10 25.28 -26.54
C GLY A 244 -18.93 25.39 -24.99
N ASP A 245 -17.73 25.67 -24.50
CA ASP A 245 -17.50 25.85 -23.04
C ASP A 245 -17.89 27.29 -22.63
N THR A 246 -18.93 27.39 -21.80
CA THR A 246 -19.44 28.67 -21.29
C THR A 246 -19.39 28.75 -19.75
N SER A 247 -19.02 27.67 -19.09
CA SER A 247 -19.17 27.52 -17.64
C SER A 247 -17.85 27.35 -16.89
N SER A 248 -16.76 27.04 -17.56
CA SER A 248 -15.46 26.85 -16.91
C SER A 248 -14.84 28.16 -16.43
N LEU A 249 -13.84 28.03 -15.58
CA LEU A 249 -13.02 29.16 -15.11
C LEU A 249 -12.37 29.89 -16.29
N MET A 250 -11.80 29.15 -17.25
CA MET A 250 -11.18 29.74 -18.45
C MET A 250 -12.19 30.50 -19.31
N ALA A 251 -13.41 29.97 -19.45
CA ALA A 251 -14.50 30.67 -20.15
C ALA A 251 -14.87 31.96 -19.43
N SER A 252 -14.98 31.94 -18.12
CA SER A 252 -15.26 33.12 -17.29
C SER A 252 -14.13 34.17 -17.37
N LEU A 253 -12.86 33.74 -17.35
CA LEU A 253 -11.70 34.61 -17.55
C LEU A 253 -11.71 35.25 -18.92
N LYS A 254 -12.06 34.50 -20.00
CA LYS A 254 -12.19 35.02 -21.35
C LYS A 254 -13.27 36.11 -21.44
N GLN A 255 -14.44 35.87 -20.84
CA GLN A 255 -15.49 36.87 -20.80
C GLN A 255 -15.07 38.12 -20.03
N MET A 256 -14.39 37.96 -18.90
CA MET A 256 -13.84 39.08 -18.11
C MET A 256 -12.83 39.88 -18.95
N GLN A 257 -11.90 39.22 -19.62
CA GLN A 257 -10.92 39.85 -20.51
C GLN A 257 -11.59 40.67 -21.60
N LEU A 258 -12.61 40.11 -22.29
CA LEU A 258 -13.34 40.82 -23.35
C LEU A 258 -14.07 42.07 -22.82
N LYS A 259 -14.70 41.95 -21.62
CA LYS A 259 -15.35 43.09 -20.98
C LYS A 259 -14.36 44.20 -20.59
N LEU A 260 -13.23 43.83 -20.01
CA LEU A 260 -12.17 44.78 -19.67
C LEU A 260 -11.60 45.47 -20.90
N ASN A 261 -11.35 44.71 -21.95
CA ASN A 261 -10.86 45.24 -23.22
C ASN A 261 -11.81 46.28 -23.81
N ASN A 262 -13.11 45.95 -23.90
CA ASN A 262 -14.13 46.91 -24.40
C ASN A 262 -14.19 48.17 -23.56
N ILE A 263 -14.11 48.06 -22.24
CA ILE A 263 -14.15 49.21 -21.33
C ILE A 263 -12.89 50.08 -21.51
N THR A 264 -11.71 49.46 -21.54
CA THR A 264 -10.44 50.17 -21.77
C THR A 264 -10.42 50.90 -23.12
N SER A 265 -10.88 50.23 -24.17
CA SER A 265 -11.01 50.83 -25.49
C SER A 265 -11.94 52.05 -25.50
N THR A 266 -13.13 51.92 -24.85
CA THR A 266 -14.08 53.04 -24.69
C THR A 266 -13.49 54.20 -23.90
N ILE A 267 -12.74 53.93 -22.82
CA ILE A 267 -12.06 54.97 -22.07
C ILE A 267 -11.01 55.69 -22.91
N GLN A 268 -10.22 54.93 -23.69
CA GLN A 268 -9.20 55.52 -24.57
C GLN A 268 -9.83 56.41 -25.65
N GLU A 269 -10.91 55.98 -26.31
CA GLU A 269 -11.64 56.75 -27.27
C GLU A 269 -12.22 58.05 -26.66
N ASN A 270 -12.87 57.93 -25.49
CA ASN A 270 -13.43 59.07 -24.81
C ASN A 270 -12.34 60.06 -24.33
N SER A 271 -11.18 59.53 -23.87
CA SER A 271 -10.05 60.36 -23.45
C SER A 271 -9.46 61.13 -24.63
N ALA A 272 -9.32 60.49 -25.80
CA ALA A 272 -8.87 61.17 -27.01
C ALA A 272 -9.88 62.23 -27.49
N ALA A 273 -11.19 61.94 -27.44
CA ALA A 273 -12.24 62.91 -27.73
C ALA A 273 -12.21 64.09 -26.78
N LEU A 274 -12.01 63.83 -25.47
CA LEU A 274 -11.89 64.87 -24.47
C LEU A 274 -10.68 65.78 -24.73
N SER A 275 -9.52 65.21 -25.02
CA SER A 275 -8.33 65.96 -25.41
C SER A 275 -8.56 66.90 -26.57
N THR A 276 -9.27 66.37 -27.61
CA THR A 276 -9.63 67.18 -28.80
C THR A 276 -10.59 68.32 -28.45
N GLN A 277 -11.61 68.05 -27.59
CA GLN A 277 -12.55 69.07 -27.15
C GLN A 277 -11.88 70.15 -26.28
N VAL A 278 -10.94 69.78 -25.43
CA VAL A 278 -10.16 70.74 -24.63
C VAL A 278 -9.34 71.64 -25.55
N ALA A 279 -8.70 71.13 -26.60
CA ALA A 279 -7.97 71.94 -27.57
C ALA A 279 -8.86 72.89 -28.38
N GLN A 280 -10.09 72.45 -28.69
CA GLN A 280 -11.08 73.31 -29.34
C GLN A 280 -11.57 74.41 -28.42
N PHE A 281 -11.81 74.08 -27.13
CA PHE A 281 -12.18 75.07 -26.11
C PHE A 281 -11.11 76.12 -25.91
N ASP A 282 -9.84 75.72 -25.82
CA ASP A 282 -8.69 76.64 -25.67
C ASP A 282 -8.63 77.64 -26.83
N ARG A 283 -8.83 77.12 -28.08
CA ARG A 283 -8.89 78.00 -29.27
C ARG A 283 -10.06 78.93 -29.23
N ALA A 284 -11.29 78.46 -28.97
CA ALA A 284 -12.47 79.29 -28.92
C ALA A 284 -12.39 80.32 -27.81
N ALA A 285 -11.82 79.96 -26.64
CA ALA A 285 -11.55 80.90 -25.55
C ALA A 285 -10.56 82.03 -25.90
N LYS A 286 -9.47 81.69 -26.60
CA LYS A 286 -8.51 82.69 -27.11
C LYS A 286 -9.12 83.62 -28.11
N THR A 287 -9.86 83.11 -29.10
CA THR A 287 -10.59 83.92 -30.08
C THR A 287 -11.59 84.86 -29.39
N TYR A 288 -12.34 84.36 -28.37
CA TYR A 288 -13.27 85.27 -27.64
C TYR A 288 -12.56 86.36 -26.88
N VAL A 289 -11.40 86.13 -26.27
CA VAL A 289 -10.58 87.14 -25.60
C VAL A 289 -10.10 88.22 -26.54
N GLU A 290 -9.71 87.82 -27.79
CA GLU A 290 -9.21 88.73 -28.82
C GLU A 290 -10.27 89.60 -29.48
N VAL A 291 -11.38 89.00 -29.89
CA VAL A 291 -12.42 89.64 -30.74
C VAL A 291 -13.61 90.16 -29.95
N LYS A 292 -13.99 89.54 -28.84
CA LYS A 292 -15.11 89.87 -27.93
C LYS A 292 -16.46 90.08 -28.62
N THR A 293 -16.76 89.29 -29.63
CA THR A 293 -18.02 89.31 -30.35
C THR A 293 -19.00 88.30 -29.80
N GLU A 294 -20.31 88.50 -30.06
CA GLU A 294 -21.39 87.60 -29.65
C GLU A 294 -21.27 86.20 -30.32
N ASP A 295 -20.81 86.16 -31.56
CA ASP A 295 -20.57 84.91 -32.33
C ASP A 295 -19.42 84.09 -31.68
N ALA A 296 -18.33 84.77 -31.27
CA ALA A 296 -17.17 84.09 -30.60
C ALA A 296 -17.60 83.54 -29.21
N PHE A 297 -18.48 84.23 -28.51
CA PHE A 297 -19.07 83.78 -27.28
C PHE A 297 -19.96 82.53 -27.50
N ALA A 298 -20.82 82.59 -28.53
CA ALA A 298 -21.66 81.46 -28.88
C ALA A 298 -20.86 80.19 -29.24
N GLU A 299 -19.73 80.35 -29.97
CA GLU A 299 -18.87 79.18 -30.27
C GLU A 299 -18.17 78.66 -29.03
N LEU A 300 -17.73 79.52 -28.10
CA LEU A 300 -17.17 79.12 -26.82
C LEU A 300 -18.19 78.28 -26.03
N MET A 301 -19.45 78.76 -25.96
CA MET A 301 -20.52 78.06 -25.24
C MET A 301 -20.85 76.71 -25.89
N ARG A 302 -20.78 76.63 -27.22
CA ARG A 302 -20.94 75.33 -27.91
C ARG A 302 -19.84 74.32 -27.55
N THR A 303 -18.57 74.74 -27.46
CA THR A 303 -17.45 73.88 -27.08
C THR A 303 -17.56 73.44 -25.61
N VAL A 304 -17.99 74.32 -24.68
CA VAL A 304 -18.29 73.96 -23.28
C VAL A 304 -19.36 72.87 -23.20
N ASN A 305 -20.48 73.05 -23.96
CA ASN A 305 -21.53 72.03 -23.99
C ASN A 305 -21.08 70.69 -24.62
N ARG A 306 -20.15 70.69 -25.58
CA ARG A 306 -19.57 69.49 -26.13
C ARG A 306 -18.65 68.80 -25.12
N LEU A 307 -17.82 69.55 -24.38
CA LEU A 307 -16.94 69.05 -23.32
C LEU A 307 -17.77 68.38 -22.20
N GLY A 308 -18.89 69.05 -21.76
CA GLY A 308 -19.80 68.49 -20.80
C GLY A 308 -20.38 67.11 -21.22
N ARG A 309 -20.79 66.98 -22.50
CA ARG A 309 -21.30 65.74 -23.03
C ARG A 309 -20.24 64.60 -23.03
N VAL A 310 -19.02 64.90 -23.46
CA VAL A 310 -17.93 63.89 -23.47
C VAL A 310 -17.60 63.47 -22.03
N SER A 311 -17.59 64.42 -21.06
CA SER A 311 -17.37 64.14 -19.64
C SER A 311 -18.48 63.23 -19.06
N ASP A 312 -19.78 63.50 -19.43
CA ASP A 312 -20.89 62.65 -19.00
C ASP A 312 -20.81 61.19 -19.57
N ILE A 313 -20.44 61.07 -20.85
CA ILE A 313 -20.22 59.76 -21.47
C ILE A 313 -19.10 58.99 -20.76
N LEU A 314 -17.98 59.65 -20.43
CA LEU A 314 -16.85 59.08 -19.71
C LEU A 314 -17.30 58.63 -18.32
N GLY A 315 -18.06 59.49 -17.58
CA GLY A 315 -18.59 59.16 -16.25
C GLY A 315 -19.54 57.95 -16.31
N LYS A 316 -20.41 57.85 -17.31
CA LYS A 316 -21.29 56.68 -17.51
C LYS A 316 -20.51 55.40 -17.87
N SER A 317 -19.42 55.52 -18.60
CA SER A 317 -18.56 54.36 -18.91
C SER A 317 -17.89 53.80 -17.65
N ILE A 318 -17.43 54.66 -16.77
CA ILE A 318 -16.80 54.27 -15.47
C ILE A 318 -17.86 53.75 -14.48
N ALA A 319 -19.05 54.35 -14.41
CA ALA A 319 -20.14 53.96 -13.51
C ALA A 319 -20.69 52.54 -13.75
N ARG A 320 -20.34 51.92 -14.90
CA ARG A 320 -20.62 50.48 -15.16
C ARG A 320 -19.84 49.54 -14.25
N PHE A 321 -18.76 50.01 -13.64
CA PHE A 321 -18.12 49.34 -12.52
C PHE A 321 -18.86 49.66 -11.26
N ARG A 322 -19.42 48.65 -10.59
CA ARG A 322 -19.83 48.80 -9.17
C ARG A 322 -18.53 48.82 -8.35
N LEU A 323 -18.09 50.00 -7.96
CA LEU A 323 -17.04 50.22 -6.97
C LEU A 323 -17.62 50.03 -5.58
#